data_21880bc7d9cb19b208f1be019115a8ad
#
_entry.id   21880bc7d9cb19b208f1be019115a8ad
#
_cell.length_a   1.000
_cell.length_b   1.000
_cell.length_c   1.000
_cell.angle_alpha   90.00
_cell.angle_beta   90.00
_cell.angle_gamma   90.00
#
_symmetry.space_group_name_H-M   'P 1'
#
loop_
_entity.id
_entity.type
_entity.pdbx_description
1 polymer ?
#
loop_
_entity_poly.entity_id
_entity_poly.type
_entity_poly.pdbx_seq_one_letter_code
_entity_poly.pdbx_strand_id
1 'polypeptide(L)'
;MIQLVYNKQKGIFMDLEFIFNHVISGYLPIMVLLILYFIILKSFGNRPSKGHIILTFIFSFYLVGVLSATGVCLKANFSPRFSLLPFIDMIRGPKDAVLNVILFLPLGIFLPLLYEQYNSLSKVFLLGFLFSLSIEIIQMFGFGTTDINDLITNTFGAVLGYGVYELLRRLFSDSLLEKFQTKGKYSLYEPVILWTITILIMLTIQLYIYDILFASKMSGEIQKW
;
A
#
# COMPACT_ATOMS: atom_id res chain seq x y z
N MET A 1 5.10 15.32 -22.70
CA MET A 1 4.27 14.25 -23.34
C MET A 1 5.09 12.98 -23.26
N ILE A 2 5.11 12.33 -22.10
CA ILE A 2 5.85 11.07 -21.91
C ILE A 2 4.96 9.98 -22.52
N GLN A 3 5.32 9.55 -23.69
CA GLN A 3 4.74 8.40 -24.36
C GLN A 3 5.27 7.16 -23.63
N LEU A 4 4.58 6.74 -22.58
CA LEU A 4 4.73 5.40 -22.02
C LEU A 4 4.31 4.43 -23.13
N VAL A 5 5.27 3.94 -23.90
CA VAL A 5 5.08 2.87 -24.86
C VAL A 5 4.77 1.61 -24.04
N TYR A 6 3.49 1.39 -23.86
CA TYR A 6 2.94 0.18 -23.24
C TYR A 6 3.10 -0.98 -24.22
N ASN A 7 4.22 -1.66 -24.12
CA ASN A 7 4.48 -2.83 -24.96
C ASN A 7 3.68 -4.02 -24.40
N LYS A 8 2.53 -4.30 -25.01
CA LYS A 8 1.51 -5.31 -24.66
C LYS A 8 2.00 -6.77 -24.74
N GLN A 9 3.28 -7.02 -24.97
CA GLN A 9 3.82 -8.37 -25.23
C GLN A 9 4.87 -8.89 -24.25
N LYS A 10 5.25 -8.15 -23.22
CA LYS A 10 6.04 -8.71 -22.11
C LYS A 10 5.25 -8.51 -20.85
N GLY A 11 4.92 -9.64 -20.18
CA GLY A 11 4.29 -9.64 -18.86
C GLY A 11 5.00 -8.64 -17.97
N ILE A 12 4.24 -7.76 -17.37
CA ILE A 12 4.68 -6.52 -16.73
C ILE A 12 5.50 -6.87 -15.49
N PHE A 13 6.79 -7.09 -15.69
CA PHE A 13 7.73 -6.62 -14.70
C PHE A 13 7.86 -5.12 -14.98
N MET A 14 7.09 -4.28 -14.29
CA MET A 14 7.50 -2.90 -14.12
C MET A 14 8.93 -2.95 -13.66
N ASP A 15 9.81 -2.25 -14.39
CA ASP A 15 11.24 -2.27 -14.11
C ASP A 15 11.42 -2.01 -12.61
N LEU A 16 12.12 -2.88 -11.89
CA LEU A 16 12.28 -2.76 -10.43
C LEU A 16 12.79 -1.36 -10.04
N GLU A 17 13.59 -0.76 -10.91
CA GLU A 17 14.06 0.62 -10.74
C GLU A 17 12.89 1.62 -10.79
N PHE A 18 11.93 1.43 -11.70
CA PHE A 18 10.75 2.29 -11.78
C PHE A 18 9.91 2.20 -10.50
N ILE A 19 9.63 0.99 -10.00
CA ILE A 19 8.90 0.79 -8.75
C ILE A 19 9.66 1.44 -7.59
N PHE A 20 10.97 1.21 -7.50
CA PHE A 20 11.80 1.76 -6.43
C PHE A 20 11.79 3.29 -6.42
N ASN A 21 11.93 3.93 -7.58
CA ASN A 21 11.88 5.38 -7.72
C ASN A 21 10.50 5.95 -7.34
N HIS A 22 9.41 5.25 -7.69
CA HIS A 22 8.05 5.61 -7.28
C HIS A 22 7.84 5.48 -5.78
N VAL A 23 8.35 4.41 -5.17
CA VAL A 23 8.29 4.22 -3.72
C VAL A 23 9.04 5.33 -3.00
N ILE A 24 10.25 5.65 -3.42
CA ILE A 24 11.04 6.72 -2.78
C ILE A 24 10.35 8.07 -2.90
N SER A 25 9.92 8.45 -4.10
CA SER A 25 9.26 9.75 -4.32
C SER A 25 7.94 9.89 -3.57
N GLY A 26 7.19 8.80 -3.39
CA GLY A 26 5.95 8.77 -2.59
C GLY A 26 6.21 8.73 -1.09
N TYR A 27 7.25 8.03 -0.64
CA TYR A 27 7.53 7.87 0.78
C TYR A 27 8.12 9.10 1.45
N LEU A 28 8.94 9.89 0.74
CA LEU A 28 9.57 11.09 1.30
C LEU A 28 8.57 12.07 1.93
N PRO A 29 7.48 12.51 1.25
CA PRO A 29 6.50 13.41 1.86
C PRO A 29 5.73 12.75 3.02
N ILE A 30 5.45 11.45 2.94
CA ILE A 30 4.78 10.71 4.02
C ILE A 30 5.67 10.66 5.27
N MET A 31 6.97 10.44 5.10
CA MET A 31 7.93 10.44 6.21
C MET A 31 7.93 11.79 6.93
N VAL A 32 7.92 12.92 6.20
CA VAL A 32 7.84 14.27 6.78
C VAL A 32 6.53 14.44 7.55
N LEU A 33 5.40 14.03 6.99
CA LEU A 33 4.10 14.12 7.65
C LEU A 33 4.03 13.25 8.90
N LEU A 34 4.61 12.04 8.90
CA LEU A 34 4.69 11.19 10.09
C LEU A 34 5.53 11.80 11.20
N ILE A 35 6.65 12.42 10.86
CA ILE A 35 7.47 13.14 11.85
C ILE A 35 6.63 14.25 12.50
N LEU A 36 5.95 15.08 11.71
CA LEU A 36 5.07 16.13 12.21
C LEU A 36 3.92 15.56 13.05
N TYR A 37 3.29 14.49 12.60
CA TYR A 37 2.22 13.79 13.32
C TYR A 37 2.66 13.34 14.70
N PHE A 38 3.82 12.69 14.84
CA PHE A 38 4.31 12.23 16.13
C PHE A 38 4.78 13.38 17.04
N ILE A 39 5.30 14.48 16.48
CA ILE A 39 5.61 15.70 17.24
C ILE A 39 4.31 16.30 17.81
N ILE A 40 3.27 16.41 16.98
CA ILE A 40 1.95 16.92 17.38
C ILE A 40 1.34 16.03 18.46
N LEU A 41 1.31 14.70 18.27
CA LEU A 41 0.81 13.77 19.28
C LEU A 41 1.50 13.95 20.62
N LYS A 42 2.81 14.10 20.61
CA LYS A 42 3.61 14.32 21.83
C LYS A 42 3.24 15.65 22.51
N SER A 43 2.96 16.71 21.76
CA SER A 43 2.55 18.02 22.31
C SER A 43 1.18 17.99 22.99
N PHE A 44 0.28 17.09 22.51
CA PHE A 44 -1.03 16.85 23.15
C PHE A 44 -0.98 15.83 24.30
N GLY A 45 0.22 15.44 24.76
CA GLY A 45 0.39 14.53 25.89
C GLY A 45 0.30 13.04 25.53
N ASN A 46 0.00 12.70 24.28
CA ASN A 46 0.00 11.32 23.80
C ASN A 46 1.44 10.89 23.49
N ARG A 47 1.89 9.80 24.12
CA ARG A 47 3.25 9.28 23.94
C ARG A 47 3.19 7.84 23.43
N PRO A 48 3.07 7.63 22.13
CA PRO A 48 3.16 6.28 21.57
C PRO A 48 4.53 5.67 21.89
N SER A 49 4.60 4.36 21.99
CA SER A 49 5.84 3.66 22.25
C SER A 49 6.83 3.85 21.09
N LYS A 50 8.13 3.75 21.36
CA LYS A 50 9.14 3.79 20.30
C LYS A 50 8.94 2.67 19.27
N GLY A 51 8.51 1.49 19.72
CA GLY A 51 8.18 0.36 18.85
C GLY A 51 7.04 0.69 17.88
N HIS A 52 5.96 1.30 18.38
CA HIS A 52 4.84 1.74 17.53
C HIS A 52 5.29 2.78 16.50
N ILE A 53 6.08 3.79 16.91
CA ILE A 53 6.58 4.80 15.97
C ILE A 53 7.38 4.15 14.83
N ILE A 54 8.38 3.33 15.16
CA ILE A 54 9.23 2.67 14.16
C ILE A 54 8.39 1.81 13.22
N LEU A 55 7.48 1.01 13.78
CA LEU A 55 6.66 0.11 12.99
C LEU A 55 5.65 0.84 12.11
N THR A 56 5.15 2.02 12.54
CA THR A 56 4.29 2.89 11.72
C THR A 56 5.05 3.45 10.50
N PHE A 57 6.33 3.81 10.63
CA PHE A 57 7.16 4.20 9.49
C PHE A 57 7.34 3.03 8.51
N ILE A 58 7.60 1.82 9.00
CA ILE A 58 7.74 0.62 8.17
C ILE A 58 6.40 0.30 7.48
N PHE A 59 5.29 0.38 8.21
CA PHE A 59 3.95 0.15 7.68
C PHE A 59 3.60 1.15 6.58
N SER A 60 3.88 2.44 6.80
CA SER A 60 3.64 3.48 5.79
C SER A 60 4.49 3.29 4.53
N PHE A 61 5.76 2.85 4.68
CA PHE A 61 6.61 2.48 3.57
C PHE A 61 6.00 1.31 2.76
N TYR A 62 5.49 0.30 3.46
CA TYR A 62 4.78 -0.81 2.84
C TYR A 62 3.52 -0.34 2.08
N LEU A 63 2.71 0.58 2.66
CA LEU A 63 1.50 1.11 1.98
C LEU A 63 1.85 1.84 0.67
N VAL A 64 2.94 2.61 0.66
CA VAL A 64 3.46 3.23 -0.57
C VAL A 64 3.88 2.15 -1.57
N GLY A 65 4.55 1.10 -1.10
CA GLY A 65 4.95 -0.04 -1.92
C GLY A 65 3.76 -0.74 -2.59
N VAL A 66 2.67 -0.95 -1.85
CA VAL A 66 1.41 -1.50 -2.38
C VAL A 66 0.87 -0.63 -3.51
N LEU A 67 0.71 0.68 -3.29
CA LEU A 67 0.18 1.59 -4.32
C LEU A 67 1.10 1.71 -5.54
N SER A 68 2.42 1.66 -5.33
CA SER A 68 3.39 1.65 -6.43
C SER A 68 3.33 0.35 -7.24
N ALA A 69 3.20 -0.80 -6.57
CA ALA A 69 3.13 -2.12 -7.20
C ALA A 69 1.81 -2.32 -7.98
N THR A 70 0.71 -1.76 -7.49
CA THR A 70 -0.60 -1.83 -8.17
C THR A 70 -0.75 -0.80 -9.28
N GLY A 71 0.27 0.04 -9.53
CA GLY A 71 0.27 1.02 -10.61
C GLY A 71 -0.78 2.12 -10.43
N VAL A 72 -1.05 2.50 -9.17
CA VAL A 72 -1.99 3.58 -8.87
C VAL A 72 -1.49 4.90 -9.48
N CYS A 73 -2.19 5.38 -10.52
CA CYS A 73 -1.95 6.67 -11.14
C CYS A 73 -3.24 7.19 -11.78
N LEU A 74 -3.35 8.51 -11.92
CA LEU A 74 -4.48 9.12 -12.61
C LEU A 74 -4.18 9.30 -14.10
N LYS A 75 -5.20 9.06 -14.93
CA LYS A 75 -5.19 9.32 -16.37
C LYS A 75 -6.13 10.48 -16.70
N ALA A 76 -5.73 11.29 -17.66
CA ALA A 76 -6.55 12.43 -18.08
C ALA A 76 -7.92 12.02 -18.66
N ASN A 77 -8.02 10.82 -19.25
CA ASN A 77 -9.25 10.33 -19.86
C ASN A 77 -9.79 9.12 -19.08
N PHE A 78 -11.01 9.26 -18.57
CA PHE A 78 -11.74 8.17 -17.94
C PHE A 78 -12.10 7.11 -19.01
N SER A 79 -11.51 5.93 -18.89
CA SER A 79 -11.80 4.79 -19.76
C SER A 79 -11.75 3.50 -18.95
N PRO A 80 -12.77 3.26 -18.11
CA PRO A 80 -12.77 2.11 -17.21
C PRO A 80 -12.83 0.80 -17.99
N ARG A 81 -11.99 -0.15 -17.56
CA ARG A 81 -12.01 -1.52 -18.06
C ARG A 81 -12.31 -2.43 -16.87
N PHE A 82 -13.22 -3.37 -17.08
CA PHE A 82 -13.67 -4.27 -16.03
C PHE A 82 -13.42 -5.72 -16.41
N SER A 83 -12.86 -6.48 -15.47
CA SER A 83 -12.84 -7.94 -15.46
C SER A 83 -13.72 -8.41 -14.30
N LEU A 84 -14.96 -8.81 -14.60
CA LEU A 84 -15.97 -9.18 -13.60
C LEU A 84 -16.20 -10.70 -13.51
N LEU A 85 -15.43 -11.49 -14.25
CA LEU A 85 -15.56 -12.95 -14.24
C LEU A 85 -14.65 -13.53 -13.15
N PRO A 86 -15.21 -13.94 -11.99
CA PRO A 86 -14.40 -14.48 -10.92
C PRO A 86 -13.77 -15.83 -11.33
N PHE A 87 -12.57 -16.09 -10.83
CA PHE A 87 -11.80 -17.33 -10.94
C PHE A 87 -11.25 -17.69 -12.32
N ILE A 88 -11.80 -17.20 -13.44
CA ILE A 88 -11.33 -17.58 -14.79
C ILE A 88 -9.90 -17.05 -15.02
N ASP A 89 -9.66 -15.79 -14.70
CA ASP A 89 -8.34 -15.19 -14.86
C ASP A 89 -7.34 -15.72 -13.85
N MET A 90 -7.78 -16.13 -12.65
CA MET A 90 -6.94 -16.84 -11.67
C MET A 90 -6.41 -18.18 -12.19
N ILE A 91 -7.23 -18.92 -12.96
CA ILE A 91 -6.82 -20.21 -13.55
C ILE A 91 -5.85 -19.97 -14.72
N ARG A 92 -6.06 -18.91 -15.50
CA ARG A 92 -5.23 -18.54 -16.67
C ARG A 92 -3.93 -17.86 -16.28
N GLY A 93 -3.93 -17.07 -15.22
CA GLY A 93 -2.80 -16.29 -14.72
C GLY A 93 -2.59 -16.45 -13.20
N PRO A 94 -2.28 -17.65 -12.69
CA PRO A 94 -2.17 -17.91 -11.24
C PRO A 94 -1.06 -17.08 -10.57
N LYS A 95 -0.09 -16.58 -11.33
CA LYS A 95 0.99 -15.74 -10.81
C LYS A 95 0.47 -14.43 -10.25
N ASP A 96 -0.45 -13.76 -10.92
CA ASP A 96 -0.98 -12.47 -10.50
C ASP A 96 -1.82 -12.65 -9.22
N ALA A 97 -2.63 -13.70 -9.17
CA ALA A 97 -3.39 -14.04 -7.96
C ALA A 97 -2.47 -14.29 -6.75
N VAL A 98 -1.38 -15.04 -6.93
CA VAL A 98 -0.39 -15.31 -5.86
C VAL A 98 0.31 -14.02 -5.44
N LEU A 99 0.70 -13.17 -6.39
CA LEU A 99 1.37 -11.90 -6.09
C LEU A 99 0.45 -10.96 -5.29
N ASN A 100 -0.83 -10.88 -5.61
CA ASN A 100 -1.81 -10.09 -4.88
C ASN A 100 -1.99 -10.59 -3.44
N VAL A 101 -2.07 -11.91 -3.25
CA VAL A 101 -2.10 -12.51 -1.91
C VAL A 101 -0.83 -12.14 -1.12
N ILE A 102 0.35 -12.29 -1.71
CA ILE A 102 1.63 -11.93 -1.07
C ILE A 102 1.69 -10.43 -0.75
N LEU A 103 1.21 -9.59 -1.66
CA LEU A 103 1.20 -8.14 -1.51
C LEU A 103 0.37 -7.68 -0.30
N PHE A 104 -0.78 -8.34 -0.04
CA PHE A 104 -1.69 -7.97 1.06
C PHE A 104 -1.48 -8.77 2.36
N LEU A 105 -0.65 -9.82 2.34
CA LEU A 105 -0.33 -10.59 3.54
C LEU A 105 0.29 -9.71 4.65
N PRO A 106 1.25 -8.80 4.37
CA PRO A 106 1.77 -7.91 5.41
C PRO A 106 0.70 -6.99 6.01
N LEU A 107 -0.31 -6.55 5.25
CA LEU A 107 -1.41 -5.75 5.79
C LEU A 107 -2.10 -6.47 6.96
N GLY A 108 -2.41 -7.75 6.75
CA GLY A 108 -3.07 -8.58 7.76
C GLY A 108 -2.23 -8.81 9.02
N ILE A 109 -0.89 -8.71 8.91
CA ILE A 109 0.04 -8.78 10.05
C ILE A 109 0.15 -7.42 10.74
N PHE A 110 0.37 -6.34 9.98
CA PHE A 110 0.62 -5.02 10.54
C PHE A 110 -0.59 -4.44 11.28
N LEU A 111 -1.81 -4.67 10.77
CA LEU A 111 -3.02 -4.11 11.38
C LEU A 111 -3.17 -4.52 12.85
N PRO A 112 -3.24 -5.81 13.21
CA PRO A 112 -3.37 -6.21 14.60
C PRO A 112 -2.08 -5.98 15.41
N LEU A 113 -0.90 -5.99 14.78
CA LEU A 113 0.37 -5.73 15.46
C LEU A 113 0.51 -4.26 15.89
N LEU A 114 -0.01 -3.33 15.11
CA LEU A 114 0.05 -1.89 15.41
C LEU A 114 -1.16 -1.38 16.20
N TYR A 115 -2.32 -1.99 16.00
CA TYR A 115 -3.59 -1.43 16.41
C TYR A 115 -4.44 -2.44 17.16
N GLU A 116 -4.64 -2.25 18.47
CA GLU A 116 -5.44 -3.14 19.32
C GLU A 116 -6.85 -3.37 18.77
N GLN A 117 -7.46 -2.35 18.15
CA GLN A 117 -8.80 -2.44 17.60
C GLN A 117 -8.94 -3.44 16.45
N TYR A 118 -7.82 -3.84 15.83
CA TYR A 118 -7.78 -4.81 14.73
C TYR A 118 -7.39 -6.22 15.16
N ASN A 119 -7.40 -6.52 16.45
CA ASN A 119 -7.29 -7.89 17.00
C ASN A 119 -8.56 -8.72 16.74
N SER A 120 -9.07 -8.66 15.51
CA SER A 120 -10.29 -9.36 15.10
C SER A 120 -10.24 -9.61 13.59
N LEU A 121 -10.45 -10.87 13.19
CA LEU A 121 -10.47 -11.27 11.78
C LEU A 121 -11.46 -10.44 10.95
N SER A 122 -12.66 -10.19 11.49
CA SER A 122 -13.70 -9.43 10.77
C SER A 122 -13.27 -7.99 10.47
N LYS A 123 -12.54 -7.34 11.38
CA LYS A 123 -12.05 -5.98 11.16
C LYS A 123 -10.87 -5.95 10.16
N VAL A 124 -9.96 -6.92 10.23
CA VAL A 124 -8.88 -7.05 9.25
C VAL A 124 -9.43 -7.37 7.87
N PHE A 125 -10.40 -8.30 7.78
CA PHE A 125 -11.11 -8.60 6.53
C PHE A 125 -11.75 -7.34 5.94
N LEU A 126 -12.52 -6.61 6.75
CA LEU A 126 -13.23 -5.41 6.29
C LEU A 126 -12.24 -4.33 5.79
N LEU A 127 -11.16 -4.08 6.54
CA LEU A 127 -10.19 -3.07 6.15
C LEU A 127 -9.37 -3.51 4.94
N GLY A 128 -8.98 -4.78 4.86
CA GLY A 128 -8.30 -5.36 3.69
C GLY A 128 -9.17 -5.26 2.43
N PHE A 129 -10.46 -5.58 2.56
CA PHE A 129 -11.44 -5.41 1.48
C PHE A 129 -11.57 -3.94 1.05
N LEU A 130 -11.72 -3.01 2.00
CA LEU A 130 -11.86 -1.58 1.70
C LEU A 130 -10.59 -0.99 1.06
N PHE A 131 -9.41 -1.42 1.50
CA PHE A 131 -8.16 -0.97 0.89
C PHE A 131 -8.02 -1.51 -0.54
N SER A 132 -8.31 -2.79 -0.76
CA SER A 132 -8.33 -3.36 -2.10
C SER A 132 -9.37 -2.67 -3.00
N LEU A 133 -10.59 -2.50 -2.51
CA LEU A 133 -11.66 -1.82 -3.24
C LEU A 133 -11.25 -0.38 -3.63
N SER A 134 -10.56 0.34 -2.76
CA SER A 134 -10.08 1.69 -3.07
C SER A 134 -9.06 1.70 -4.20
N ILE A 135 -8.18 0.69 -4.28
CA ILE A 135 -7.25 0.52 -5.39
C ILE A 135 -8.02 0.30 -6.69
N GLU A 136 -8.97 -0.64 -6.69
CA GLU A 136 -9.80 -0.94 -7.86
C GLU A 136 -10.56 0.30 -8.37
N ILE A 137 -11.12 1.09 -7.45
CA ILE A 137 -11.79 2.35 -7.81
C ILE A 137 -10.80 3.33 -8.44
N ILE A 138 -9.59 3.48 -7.90
CA ILE A 138 -8.60 4.41 -8.46
C ILE A 138 -8.15 3.92 -9.85
N GLN A 139 -8.00 2.63 -10.04
CA GLN A 139 -7.62 2.04 -11.34
C GLN A 139 -8.65 2.29 -12.43
N MET A 140 -9.93 2.50 -12.09
CA MET A 140 -10.95 2.96 -13.06
C MET A 140 -10.60 4.32 -13.68
N PHE A 141 -9.90 5.18 -12.96
CA PHE A 141 -9.45 6.50 -13.43
C PHE A 141 -8.01 6.49 -13.95
N GLY A 142 -7.35 5.33 -13.93
CA GLY A 142 -5.95 5.14 -14.34
C GLY A 142 -5.79 4.31 -15.60
N PHE A 143 -4.64 3.66 -15.69
CA PHE A 143 -4.30 2.74 -16.80
C PHE A 143 -4.67 1.29 -16.49
N GLY A 144 -5.05 0.96 -15.25
CA GLY A 144 -5.38 -0.37 -14.78
C GLY A 144 -6.69 -0.92 -15.37
N THR A 145 -6.97 -2.16 -15.04
CA THR A 145 -8.26 -2.82 -15.24
C THR A 145 -8.78 -3.16 -13.88
N THR A 146 -9.98 -2.74 -13.56
CA THR A 146 -10.67 -3.12 -12.32
C THR A 146 -10.99 -4.60 -12.38
N ASP A 147 -10.42 -5.39 -11.50
CA ASP A 147 -10.56 -6.85 -11.50
C ASP A 147 -11.13 -7.36 -10.16
N ILE A 148 -12.25 -8.06 -10.24
CA ILE A 148 -12.86 -8.68 -9.06
C ILE A 148 -11.95 -9.75 -8.45
N ASN A 149 -11.09 -10.38 -9.25
CA ASN A 149 -10.13 -11.38 -8.76
C ASN A 149 -9.07 -10.74 -7.88
N ASP A 150 -8.64 -9.51 -8.20
CA ASP A 150 -7.69 -8.76 -7.39
C ASP A 150 -8.32 -8.39 -6.04
N LEU A 151 -9.58 -7.96 -6.04
CA LEU A 151 -10.32 -7.70 -4.80
C LEU A 151 -10.41 -8.94 -3.90
N ILE A 152 -10.67 -10.11 -4.48
CA ILE A 152 -10.76 -11.38 -3.75
C ILE A 152 -9.38 -11.79 -3.22
N THR A 153 -8.35 -11.80 -4.06
CA THR A 153 -7.01 -12.27 -3.70
C THR A 153 -6.31 -11.36 -2.70
N ASN A 154 -6.44 -10.05 -2.85
CA ASN A 154 -5.94 -9.06 -1.90
C ASN A 154 -6.59 -9.23 -0.53
N THR A 155 -7.92 -9.33 -0.49
CA THR A 155 -8.66 -9.54 0.76
C THR A 155 -8.26 -10.87 1.42
N PHE A 156 -8.12 -11.93 0.63
CA PHE A 156 -7.66 -13.23 1.11
C PHE A 156 -6.23 -13.16 1.65
N GLY A 157 -5.34 -12.38 1.01
CA GLY A 157 -3.99 -12.11 1.51
C GLY A 157 -4.00 -11.48 2.90
N ALA A 158 -4.86 -10.46 3.13
CA ALA A 158 -5.01 -9.84 4.44
C ALA A 158 -5.52 -10.83 5.49
N VAL A 159 -6.47 -11.70 5.14
CA VAL A 159 -6.98 -12.77 6.02
C VAL A 159 -5.88 -13.78 6.39
N LEU A 160 -5.08 -14.21 5.42
CA LEU A 160 -3.94 -15.09 5.68
C LEU A 160 -2.89 -14.41 6.57
N GLY A 161 -2.63 -13.11 6.33
CA GLY A 161 -1.75 -12.31 7.17
C GLY A 161 -2.21 -12.24 8.62
N TYR A 162 -3.51 -12.10 8.86
CA TYR A 162 -4.07 -12.20 10.20
C TYR A 162 -3.83 -13.58 10.84
N GLY A 163 -3.98 -14.65 10.07
CA GLY A 163 -3.64 -16.00 10.52
C GLY A 163 -2.17 -16.15 10.93
N VAL A 164 -1.26 -15.53 10.14
CA VAL A 164 0.17 -15.49 10.49
C VAL A 164 0.39 -14.68 11.78
N TYR A 165 -0.27 -13.53 11.94
CA TYR A 165 -0.20 -12.75 13.19
C TYR A 165 -0.66 -13.56 14.40
N GLU A 166 -1.78 -14.28 14.32
CA GLU A 166 -2.28 -15.13 15.40
C GLU A 166 -1.29 -16.27 15.75
N LEU A 167 -0.57 -16.80 14.75
CA LEU A 167 0.49 -17.76 14.98
C LEU A 167 1.68 -17.10 15.71
N LEU A 168 2.13 -15.93 15.26
CA LEU A 168 3.20 -15.18 15.91
C LEU A 168 2.83 -14.79 17.35
N ARG A 169 1.57 -14.41 17.59
CA ARG A 169 1.08 -14.08 18.92
C ARG A 169 1.16 -15.26 19.91
N ARG A 170 1.04 -16.49 19.43
CA ARG A 170 1.21 -17.69 20.27
C ARG A 170 2.68 -17.99 20.59
N LEU A 171 3.60 -17.52 19.75
CA LEU A 171 5.05 -17.75 19.89
C LEU A 171 5.74 -16.66 20.72
N PHE A 172 5.21 -15.45 20.71
CA PHE A 172 5.78 -14.30 21.40
C PHE A 172 4.94 -13.93 22.65
N SER A 173 5.58 -13.39 23.68
CA SER A 173 4.88 -12.91 24.87
C SER A 173 4.04 -11.68 24.56
N ASP A 174 2.86 -11.57 25.17
CA ASP A 174 1.97 -10.40 25.04
C ASP A 174 2.70 -9.09 25.37
N SER A 175 3.61 -9.10 26.33
CA SER A 175 4.42 -7.92 26.70
C SER A 175 5.34 -7.41 25.60
N LEU A 176 5.76 -8.27 24.66
CA LEU A 176 6.52 -7.84 23.47
C LEU A 176 5.60 -7.20 22.43
N LEU A 177 4.45 -7.80 22.17
CA LEU A 177 3.50 -7.30 21.17
C LEU A 177 2.91 -5.94 21.60
N GLU A 178 2.60 -5.77 22.87
CA GLU A 178 2.09 -4.51 23.43
C GLU A 178 3.06 -3.32 23.23
N LYS A 179 4.36 -3.57 23.05
CA LYS A 179 5.33 -2.51 22.74
C LYS A 179 5.11 -1.88 21.36
N PHE A 180 4.42 -2.56 20.47
CA PHE A 180 4.15 -2.10 19.11
C PHE A 180 2.72 -1.59 18.96
N GLN A 181 1.81 -2.02 19.83
CA GLN A 181 0.40 -1.66 19.75
C GLN A 181 0.10 -0.28 20.31
N THR A 182 -0.78 0.45 19.63
CA THR A 182 -1.48 1.60 20.19
C THR A 182 -2.88 1.19 20.64
N LYS A 183 -3.33 1.80 21.75
CA LYS A 183 -4.63 1.49 22.40
C LYS A 183 -5.55 2.71 22.30
N GLY A 184 -6.86 2.46 22.44
CA GLY A 184 -7.87 3.51 22.48
C GLY A 184 -8.47 3.86 21.10
N LYS A 185 -9.22 4.98 21.04
CA LYS A 185 -10.00 5.35 19.84
C LYS A 185 -9.11 5.67 18.62
N TYR A 186 -7.90 6.19 18.82
CA TYR A 186 -6.96 6.49 17.74
C TYR A 186 -6.54 5.24 16.97
N SER A 187 -6.43 4.10 17.64
CA SER A 187 -6.05 2.83 17.01
C SER A 187 -7.06 2.33 15.96
N LEU A 188 -8.29 2.86 15.95
CA LEU A 188 -9.29 2.53 14.94
C LEU A 188 -9.12 3.34 13.66
N TYR A 189 -8.80 4.63 13.80
CA TYR A 189 -8.79 5.57 12.67
C TYR A 189 -7.42 5.74 12.02
N GLU A 190 -6.35 5.53 12.77
CA GLU A 190 -4.98 5.77 12.30
C GLU A 190 -4.64 5.01 11.00
N PRO A 191 -4.91 3.70 10.85
CA PRO A 191 -4.61 3.00 9.59
C PRO A 191 -5.42 3.53 8.40
N VAL A 192 -6.67 3.95 8.63
CA VAL A 192 -7.52 4.54 7.59
C VAL A 192 -6.99 5.90 7.16
N ILE A 193 -6.59 6.73 8.12
CA ILE A 193 -5.99 8.04 7.86
C ILE A 193 -4.68 7.89 7.09
N LEU A 194 -3.80 6.97 7.54
CA LEU A 194 -2.54 6.68 6.85
C LEU A 194 -2.77 6.23 5.42
N TRP A 195 -3.71 5.32 5.19
CA TRP A 195 -4.06 4.86 3.84
C TRP A 195 -4.56 6.00 2.97
N THR A 196 -5.51 6.79 3.47
CA THR A 196 -6.09 7.93 2.73
C THR A 196 -5.03 8.96 2.37
N ILE A 197 -4.16 9.34 3.33
CA ILE A 197 -3.06 10.27 3.09
C ILE A 197 -2.08 9.70 2.08
N THR A 198 -1.76 8.40 2.16
CA THR A 198 -0.88 7.74 1.21
C THR A 198 -1.44 7.80 -0.21
N ILE A 199 -2.72 7.50 -0.40
CA ILE A 199 -3.40 7.63 -1.70
C ILE A 199 -3.31 9.07 -2.21
N LEU A 200 -3.67 10.07 -1.40
CA LEU A 200 -3.65 11.46 -1.81
C LEU A 200 -2.25 11.91 -2.25
N ILE A 201 -1.22 11.53 -1.50
CA ILE A 201 0.17 11.84 -1.85
C ILE A 201 0.59 11.16 -3.15
N MET A 202 0.27 9.88 -3.31
CA MET A 202 0.62 9.11 -4.51
C MET A 202 -0.07 9.65 -5.77
N LEU A 203 -1.28 10.19 -5.63
CA LEU A 203 -2.03 10.76 -6.75
C LEU A 203 -1.66 12.22 -7.08
N THR A 204 -0.99 12.94 -6.18
CA THR A 204 -0.73 14.38 -6.33
C THR A 204 0.76 14.72 -6.24
N ILE A 205 1.32 14.71 -5.05
CA ILE A 205 2.66 15.19 -4.74
C ILE A 205 3.75 14.26 -5.28
N GLN A 206 3.50 12.95 -5.27
CA GLN A 206 4.47 11.94 -5.69
C GLN A 206 4.97 12.16 -7.11
N LEU A 207 4.07 12.46 -8.06
CA LEU A 207 4.43 12.71 -9.46
C LEU A 207 5.39 13.88 -9.61
N TYR A 208 5.14 14.97 -8.88
CA TYR A 208 6.01 16.15 -8.88
C TYR A 208 7.40 15.86 -8.30
N ILE A 209 7.46 15.12 -7.19
CA ILE A 209 8.73 14.72 -6.57
C ILE A 209 9.50 13.74 -7.47
N TYR A 210 8.80 12.82 -8.12
CA TYR A 210 9.39 11.90 -9.08
C TYR A 210 10.08 12.66 -10.22
N ASP A 211 9.41 13.66 -10.80
CA ASP A 211 9.99 14.48 -11.87
C ASP A 211 11.23 15.25 -11.39
N ILE A 212 11.19 15.85 -10.20
CA ILE A 212 12.34 16.56 -9.64
C ILE A 212 13.55 15.63 -9.43
N LEU A 213 13.32 14.44 -8.88
CA LEU A 213 14.41 13.56 -8.46
C LEU A 213 15.00 12.74 -9.62
N PHE A 214 14.16 12.33 -10.58
CA PHE A 214 14.51 11.30 -11.54
C PHE A 214 14.38 11.72 -13.01
N ALA A 215 13.56 12.71 -13.38
CA ALA A 215 13.40 13.13 -14.78
C ALA A 215 14.66 13.76 -15.37
N SER A 216 15.48 14.43 -14.57
CA SER A 216 16.76 15.01 -15.01
C SER A 216 17.80 13.95 -15.40
N LYS A 217 17.73 12.74 -14.82
CA LYS A 217 18.59 11.61 -15.20
C LYS A 217 18.23 11.07 -16.59
N MET A 218 16.93 10.99 -16.91
CA MET A 218 16.46 10.49 -18.21
C MET A 218 16.82 11.42 -19.36
N SER A 219 16.82 12.74 -19.17
CA SER A 219 17.24 13.70 -20.20
C SER A 219 18.72 13.64 -20.50
N GLY A 220 19.57 13.29 -19.52
CA GLY A 220 21.01 13.13 -19.69
C GLY A 220 21.43 11.86 -20.43
N GLU A 221 20.59 10.81 -20.43
CA GLU A 221 20.85 9.58 -21.18
C GLU A 221 20.41 9.67 -22.65
N ILE A 222 19.36 10.43 -22.94
CA ILE A 222 18.89 10.66 -24.33
C ILE A 222 19.87 11.52 -25.14
N GLN A 223 20.70 12.35 -24.51
CA GLN A 223 21.72 13.17 -25.19
C GLN A 223 23.02 12.39 -25.52
N LYS A 224 23.14 11.14 -25.11
CA LYS A 224 24.34 10.30 -25.38
C LYS A 224 24.20 9.32 -26.54
N TRP A 225 23.09 9.36 -27.27
CA TRP A 225 22.82 8.62 -28.51
C TRP A 225 22.48 9.60 -29.62
#